data_3a4fdc679bff3d4955c7a3e19bf65d2c
#
_entry.id   3a4fdc679bff3d4955c7a3e19bf65d2c
#
_cell.length_a   1.000
_cell.length_b   1.000
_cell.length_c   1.000
_cell.angle_alpha   90.00
_cell.angle_beta   90.00
_cell.angle_gamma   90.00
#
_symmetry.space_group_name_H-M   'P 1'
#
loop_
_entity.id
_entity.type
_entity.pdbx_description
1 polymer ?
#
loop_
_entity_poly.entity_id
_entity_poly.type
_entity_poly.pdbx_seq_one_letter_code
_entity_poly.pdbx_strand_id
1 'polypeptide(L)'
;MTEYIKCDKTFQQNELKSATRLTLADCLDRGILRSPDSFKELVFSQNQKQLTDGHLNYDTRNESPILYPNEITSEWVDGVLPQLHQSSSLLQYVLLSQIKQQGEINAPANSKPALLHKYRFQQHCRGLSGIILDVGCDNPSLSTQLFPTQCEYIGIDPYSGSGEFRIIGLGEILPIASNSMDAAIFNTTLDHMLDYITALEEAVRVLKVGGKVVVASYAWLSQATLLTDSVHFHHFREYQIIGALEGLGLTIEKLSRYEDPKNSKHRFGLYVTASKSE
;
A
#
# COMPACT_ATOMS: atom_id res chain seq x y z
N MET A 1 9.70 25.59 -14.23
CA MET A 1 10.33 24.41 -14.90
C MET A 1 10.53 23.35 -13.84
N THR A 2 9.90 22.20 -14.01
CA THR A 2 10.01 21.10 -13.06
C THR A 2 11.37 20.44 -13.25
N GLU A 3 12.27 20.54 -12.27
CA GLU A 3 13.55 19.85 -12.33
C GLU A 3 13.33 18.35 -12.10
N TYR A 4 13.72 17.55 -13.08
CA TYR A 4 13.75 16.10 -12.97
C TYR A 4 15.15 15.62 -12.59
N ILE A 5 15.22 14.71 -11.65
CA ILE A 5 16.48 14.05 -11.31
C ILE A 5 16.83 13.10 -12.48
N LYS A 6 17.90 13.42 -13.20
CA LYS A 6 18.44 12.53 -14.24
C LYS A 6 19.07 11.31 -13.57
N CYS A 7 18.96 10.18 -14.24
CA CYS A 7 19.50 8.90 -13.77
C CYS A 7 21.02 9.01 -13.51
N ASP A 8 21.43 8.86 -12.26
CA ASP A 8 22.86 8.80 -11.93
C ASP A 8 23.43 7.44 -12.37
N LYS A 9 24.59 7.48 -13.03
CA LYS A 9 25.20 6.27 -13.66
C LYS A 9 25.92 5.36 -12.67
N THR A 10 26.07 5.77 -11.41
CA THR A 10 26.83 5.02 -10.39
C THR A 10 25.89 4.33 -9.41
N PHE A 11 25.33 3.21 -9.83
CA PHE A 11 24.58 2.32 -8.96
C PHE A 11 25.57 1.36 -8.28
N GLN A 12 25.89 1.59 -7.00
CA GLN A 12 26.53 0.58 -6.17
C GLN A 12 25.47 -0.18 -5.40
N GLN A 13 25.38 -1.47 -5.68
CA GLN A 13 24.51 -2.40 -5.00
C GLN A 13 25.09 -2.69 -3.60
N ASN A 14 24.77 -1.87 -2.60
CA ASN A 14 25.00 -2.23 -1.21
C ASN A 14 23.87 -3.20 -0.83
N GLU A 15 24.25 -4.40 -0.38
CA GLU A 15 23.31 -5.36 0.21
C GLU A 15 22.65 -4.72 1.43
N LEU A 16 21.41 -4.25 1.26
CA LEU A 16 20.60 -3.83 2.40
C LEU A 16 20.14 -5.09 3.10
N LYS A 17 20.42 -5.20 4.38
CA LYS A 17 19.78 -6.18 5.24
C LYS A 17 18.29 -5.86 5.26
N SER A 18 17.43 -6.89 5.22
CA SER A 18 15.98 -6.75 5.17
C SER A 18 15.39 -6.33 6.51
N ALA A 19 14.25 -5.64 6.49
CA ALA A 19 13.40 -5.43 7.66
C ALA A 19 12.96 -6.78 8.25
N THR A 20 12.69 -6.82 9.55
CA THR A 20 12.16 -8.00 10.23
C THR A 20 10.66 -8.12 9.99
N ARG A 21 10.19 -9.25 9.47
CA ARG A 21 8.75 -9.49 9.33
C ARG A 21 8.14 -9.83 10.68
N LEU A 22 7.02 -9.20 11.01
CA LEU A 22 6.16 -9.62 12.10
C LEU A 22 5.36 -10.85 11.69
N THR A 23 5.05 -11.70 12.64
CA THR A 23 4.15 -12.84 12.48
C THR A 23 2.72 -12.46 12.87
N LEU A 24 1.76 -13.34 12.57
CA LEU A 24 0.38 -13.18 13.06
C LEU A 24 0.36 -13.08 14.60
N ALA A 25 1.12 -13.93 15.29
CA ALA A 25 1.21 -13.92 16.75
C ALA A 25 1.74 -12.57 17.27
N ASP A 26 2.83 -12.04 16.68
CA ASP A 26 3.37 -10.72 17.04
C ASP A 26 2.31 -9.61 16.89
N CYS A 27 1.52 -9.68 15.81
CA CYS A 27 0.48 -8.67 15.55
C CYS A 27 -0.67 -8.75 16.55
N LEU A 28 -1.05 -9.95 16.99
CA LEU A 28 -2.08 -10.16 18.00
C LEU A 28 -1.58 -9.76 19.40
N ASP A 29 -0.41 -10.24 19.80
CA ASP A 29 0.19 -9.95 21.11
C ASP A 29 0.41 -8.45 21.36
N ARG A 30 0.66 -7.70 20.30
CA ARG A 30 0.82 -6.25 20.35
C ARG A 30 -0.49 -5.48 20.16
N GLY A 31 -1.62 -6.17 20.00
CA GLY A 31 -2.92 -5.56 19.75
C GLY A 31 -2.97 -4.70 18.50
N ILE A 32 -2.24 -5.09 17.45
CA ILE A 32 -2.17 -4.34 16.19
C ILE A 32 -3.42 -4.59 15.35
N LEU A 33 -3.88 -5.85 15.28
CA LEU A 33 -4.99 -6.25 14.42
C LEU A 33 -6.34 -5.85 15.00
N ARG A 34 -7.22 -5.43 14.11
CA ARG A 34 -8.62 -5.06 14.43
C ARG A 34 -9.57 -5.75 13.48
N SER A 35 -10.78 -6.02 13.97
CA SER A 35 -11.90 -6.41 13.14
C SER A 35 -12.18 -5.31 12.12
N PRO A 36 -12.27 -5.62 10.82
CA PRO A 36 -12.62 -4.63 9.80
C PRO A 36 -14.05 -4.11 9.94
N ASP A 37 -14.93 -4.86 10.63
CA ASP A 37 -16.33 -4.49 10.82
C ASP A 37 -16.60 -3.69 12.10
N SER A 38 -15.96 -4.09 13.20
CA SER A 38 -16.24 -3.51 14.53
C SER A 38 -15.10 -2.67 15.10
N PHE A 39 -13.92 -2.70 14.49
CA PHE A 39 -12.65 -2.14 14.98
C PHE A 39 -12.22 -2.63 16.37
N LYS A 40 -12.87 -3.68 16.89
CA LYS A 40 -12.44 -4.36 18.12
C LYS A 40 -11.17 -5.16 17.89
N GLU A 41 -10.46 -5.39 18.97
CA GLU A 41 -9.28 -6.23 18.98
C GLU A 41 -9.61 -7.67 18.54
N LEU A 42 -8.73 -8.24 17.75
CA LEU A 42 -8.83 -9.62 17.31
C LEU A 42 -7.98 -10.53 18.18
N VAL A 43 -8.54 -11.68 18.53
CA VAL A 43 -7.86 -12.74 19.24
C VAL A 43 -8.09 -14.07 18.53
N PHE A 44 -7.30 -15.09 18.86
CA PHE A 44 -7.60 -16.44 18.38
C PHE A 44 -8.92 -16.94 18.98
N SER A 45 -9.74 -17.55 18.15
CA SER A 45 -10.92 -18.31 18.60
C SER A 45 -10.52 -19.51 19.45
N GLN A 46 -11.45 -20.09 20.21
CA GLN A 46 -11.17 -21.24 21.09
C GLN A 46 -10.52 -22.43 20.37
N ASN A 47 -10.82 -22.64 19.11
CA ASN A 47 -10.23 -23.71 18.29
C ASN A 47 -8.89 -23.32 17.64
N GLN A 48 -8.40 -22.08 17.86
CA GLN A 48 -7.17 -21.50 17.30
C GLN A 48 -7.06 -21.55 15.75
N LYS A 49 -8.19 -21.72 15.05
CA LYS A 49 -8.23 -21.79 13.59
C LYS A 49 -8.72 -20.50 12.93
N GLN A 50 -9.35 -19.63 13.70
CA GLN A 50 -9.93 -18.37 13.24
C GLN A 50 -9.55 -17.27 14.21
N LEU A 51 -9.62 -16.04 13.74
CA LEU A 51 -9.62 -14.86 14.59
C LEU A 51 -11.05 -14.45 14.91
N THR A 52 -11.25 -13.82 16.06
CA THR A 52 -12.58 -13.33 16.47
C THR A 52 -12.47 -12.00 17.22
N ASP A 53 -13.48 -11.15 17.07
CA ASP A 53 -13.70 -9.95 17.87
C ASP A 53 -14.74 -10.18 19.00
N GLY A 54 -15.12 -11.47 19.22
CA GLY A 54 -16.14 -11.89 20.16
C GLY A 54 -17.55 -12.00 19.57
N HIS A 55 -17.78 -11.49 18.35
CA HIS A 55 -19.06 -11.56 17.63
C HIS A 55 -18.90 -12.19 16.25
N LEU A 56 -17.87 -11.81 15.51
CA LEU A 56 -17.56 -12.27 14.17
C LEU A 56 -16.29 -13.13 14.20
N ASN A 57 -16.21 -14.07 13.26
CA ASN A 57 -15.03 -14.91 13.07
C ASN A 57 -14.44 -14.66 11.68
N TYR A 58 -13.12 -14.62 11.62
CA TYR A 58 -12.35 -14.39 10.42
C TYR A 58 -11.42 -15.55 10.16
N ASP A 59 -11.47 -16.11 8.96
CA ASP A 59 -10.64 -17.23 8.57
C ASP A 59 -9.17 -16.85 8.44
N THR A 60 -8.31 -17.86 8.56
CA THR A 60 -6.89 -17.75 8.25
C THR A 60 -6.51 -18.72 7.14
N ARG A 61 -5.59 -18.30 6.28
CA ARG A 61 -5.02 -19.15 5.22
C ARG A 61 -3.50 -19.07 5.30
N ASN A 62 -2.84 -20.20 5.60
CA ASN A 62 -1.37 -20.23 5.77
C ASN A 62 -0.88 -19.12 6.71
N GLU A 63 -1.46 -19.02 7.90
CA GLU A 63 -1.18 -18.00 8.92
C GLU A 63 -1.55 -16.56 8.50
N SER A 64 -2.02 -16.34 7.29
CA SER A 64 -2.50 -15.03 6.82
C SER A 64 -3.98 -14.88 7.15
N PRO A 65 -4.37 -13.89 7.97
CA PRO A 65 -5.77 -13.65 8.29
C PRO A 65 -6.48 -13.00 7.10
N ILE A 66 -7.72 -13.43 6.87
CA ILE A 66 -8.61 -12.89 5.84
C ILE A 66 -9.53 -11.87 6.52
N LEU A 67 -9.18 -10.59 6.39
CA LEU A 67 -9.83 -9.49 7.08
C LEU A 67 -10.52 -8.55 6.08
N TYR A 68 -11.49 -9.11 5.35
CA TYR A 68 -12.44 -8.30 4.60
C TYR A 68 -13.61 -7.93 5.49
N PRO A 69 -14.16 -6.71 5.40
CA PRO A 69 -15.43 -6.38 6.05
C PRO A 69 -16.54 -7.26 5.47
N ASN A 70 -17.42 -7.73 6.36
CA ASN A 70 -18.57 -8.55 5.97
C ASN A 70 -19.61 -7.76 5.16
N GLU A 71 -19.59 -6.45 5.30
CA GLU A 71 -20.48 -5.51 4.64
C GLU A 71 -19.72 -4.41 3.90
N ILE A 72 -18.92 -4.75 2.90
CA ILE A 72 -18.73 -3.75 1.86
C ILE A 72 -20.06 -3.66 1.14
N THR A 73 -20.81 -2.63 1.49
CA THR A 73 -22.11 -2.42 0.93
C THR A 73 -21.99 -2.08 -0.55
N SER A 74 -22.98 -2.49 -1.33
CA SER A 74 -23.14 -2.02 -2.69
C SER A 74 -23.07 -0.48 -2.78
N GLU A 75 -23.59 0.23 -1.77
CA GLU A 75 -23.54 1.70 -1.68
C GLU A 75 -22.13 2.28 -1.70
N TRP A 76 -21.18 1.66 -1.02
CA TRP A 76 -19.78 2.12 -1.06
C TRP A 76 -19.17 1.95 -2.45
N VAL A 77 -19.35 0.77 -3.06
CA VAL A 77 -18.90 0.50 -4.43
C VAL A 77 -19.55 1.42 -5.43
N ASP A 78 -20.85 1.67 -5.29
CA ASP A 78 -21.65 2.55 -6.16
C ASP A 78 -21.18 4.01 -6.07
N GLY A 79 -20.86 4.48 -4.88
CA GLY A 79 -20.36 5.83 -4.65
C GLY A 79 -18.99 6.10 -5.27
N VAL A 80 -18.14 5.09 -5.33
CA VAL A 80 -16.75 5.21 -5.83
C VAL A 80 -16.67 4.94 -7.33
N LEU A 81 -17.33 3.88 -7.81
CA LEU A 81 -17.33 3.48 -9.22
C LEU A 81 -18.72 3.03 -9.66
N PRO A 82 -19.58 3.96 -10.09
CA PRO A 82 -20.96 3.65 -10.52
C PRO A 82 -21.04 2.54 -11.59
N GLN A 83 -20.02 2.42 -12.45
CA GLN A 83 -19.94 1.36 -13.47
C GLN A 83 -19.75 -0.05 -12.88
N LEU A 84 -19.36 -0.20 -11.61
CA LEU A 84 -19.31 -1.48 -10.91
C LEU A 84 -20.61 -1.85 -10.19
N HIS A 85 -21.58 -0.97 -10.24
CA HIS A 85 -22.88 -1.12 -9.59
C HIS A 85 -23.57 -2.48 -9.85
N GLN A 86 -23.45 -3.01 -11.05
CA GLN A 86 -24.09 -4.28 -11.40
C GLN A 86 -23.36 -5.51 -10.85
N SER A 87 -22.18 -5.33 -10.32
CA SER A 87 -21.32 -6.41 -9.85
C SER A 87 -20.89 -6.25 -8.40
N SER A 88 -21.73 -5.61 -7.62
CA SER A 88 -21.49 -5.08 -6.28
C SER A 88 -21.29 -6.14 -5.19
N SER A 89 -20.28 -6.99 -5.32
CA SER A 89 -19.78 -7.77 -4.20
C SER A 89 -18.31 -7.46 -3.95
N LEU A 90 -17.89 -7.46 -2.69
CA LEU A 90 -16.50 -7.37 -2.31
C LEU A 90 -15.64 -8.38 -3.07
N LEU A 91 -16.16 -9.60 -3.25
CA LEU A 91 -15.48 -10.66 -3.98
C LEU A 91 -15.19 -10.23 -5.43
N GLN A 92 -16.13 -9.58 -6.10
CA GLN A 92 -15.93 -9.09 -7.47
C GLN A 92 -14.92 -7.96 -7.54
N TYR A 93 -14.92 -7.05 -6.56
CA TYR A 93 -13.88 -6.04 -6.44
C TYR A 93 -12.49 -6.66 -6.27
N VAL A 94 -12.35 -7.59 -5.35
CA VAL A 94 -11.09 -8.31 -5.11
C VAL A 94 -10.66 -9.07 -6.36
N LEU A 95 -11.56 -9.77 -7.03
CA LEU A 95 -11.27 -10.46 -8.29
C LEU A 95 -10.86 -9.49 -9.40
N LEU A 96 -11.53 -8.34 -9.50
CA LEU A 96 -11.19 -7.31 -10.48
C LEU A 96 -9.81 -6.72 -10.23
N SER A 97 -9.47 -6.46 -8.99
CA SER A 97 -8.14 -6.01 -8.58
C SER A 97 -7.08 -7.05 -8.91
N GLN A 98 -7.33 -8.33 -8.65
CA GLN A 98 -6.44 -9.43 -8.98
C GLN A 98 -6.25 -9.60 -10.50
N ILE A 99 -7.33 -9.50 -11.29
CA ILE A 99 -7.26 -9.56 -12.75
C ILE A 99 -6.43 -8.40 -13.29
N LYS A 100 -6.62 -7.20 -12.75
CA LYS A 100 -5.83 -6.03 -13.14
C LYS A 100 -4.35 -6.22 -12.83
N GLN A 101 -4.00 -6.74 -11.66
CA GLN A 101 -2.60 -7.05 -11.30
C GLN A 101 -1.99 -8.13 -12.19
N GLN A 102 -2.73 -9.18 -12.54
CA GLN A 102 -2.24 -10.23 -13.44
C GLN A 102 -1.98 -9.73 -14.87
N GLY A 103 -2.66 -8.67 -15.29
CA GLY A 103 -2.44 -8.00 -16.57
C GLY A 103 -1.15 -7.18 -16.63
N GLU A 104 -0.57 -6.82 -15.49
CA GLU A 104 0.73 -6.16 -15.43
C GLU A 104 1.84 -7.18 -15.71
N ILE A 105 2.49 -7.02 -16.87
CA ILE A 105 3.76 -7.69 -17.12
C ILE A 105 4.80 -6.99 -16.25
N ASN A 106 4.95 -7.45 -15.03
CA ASN A 106 5.99 -6.98 -14.14
C ASN A 106 7.35 -7.12 -14.82
N ALA A 107 8.08 -6.02 -14.91
CA ALA A 107 9.43 -6.07 -15.42
C ALA A 107 10.22 -7.05 -14.54
N PRO A 108 11.06 -7.93 -15.13
CA PRO A 108 11.86 -8.87 -14.34
C PRO A 108 12.55 -8.15 -13.19
N ALA A 109 12.52 -8.72 -11.98
CA ALA A 109 13.01 -8.07 -10.74
C ALA A 109 14.44 -7.53 -10.87
N ASN A 110 15.25 -8.15 -11.73
CA ASN A 110 16.63 -7.73 -12.01
C ASN A 110 16.74 -6.81 -13.26
N SER A 111 15.63 -6.37 -13.85
CA SER A 111 15.68 -5.44 -14.96
C SER A 111 16.18 -4.06 -14.50
N LYS A 112 16.85 -3.32 -15.39
CA LYS A 112 17.33 -1.96 -15.06
C LYS A 112 16.22 -1.03 -14.55
N PRO A 113 15.00 -1.01 -15.10
CA PRO A 113 13.91 -0.21 -14.57
C PRO A 113 13.52 -0.61 -13.14
N ALA A 114 13.39 -1.91 -12.84
CA ALA A 114 13.04 -2.40 -11.51
C ALA A 114 14.13 -2.05 -10.46
N LEU A 115 15.40 -2.21 -10.81
CA LEU A 115 16.52 -1.84 -9.95
C LEU A 115 16.58 -0.32 -9.69
N LEU A 116 16.29 0.50 -10.69
CA LEU A 116 16.22 1.95 -10.53
C LEU A 116 15.06 2.36 -9.63
N HIS A 117 13.89 1.74 -9.81
CA HIS A 117 12.73 1.97 -8.95
C HIS A 117 13.08 1.60 -7.50
N LYS A 118 13.60 0.39 -7.29
CA LYS A 118 14.06 -0.07 -5.96
C LYS A 118 15.01 0.93 -5.31
N TYR A 119 16.04 1.37 -6.01
CA TYR A 119 17.01 2.33 -5.48
C TYR A 119 16.35 3.67 -5.10
N ARG A 120 15.54 4.24 -6.00
CA ARG A 120 14.84 5.52 -5.78
C ARG A 120 13.91 5.45 -4.59
N PHE A 121 13.15 4.38 -4.50
CA PHE A 121 12.22 4.13 -3.40
C PHE A 121 12.97 3.99 -2.06
N GLN A 122 14.05 3.23 -2.03
CA GLN A 122 14.89 3.08 -0.84
C GLN A 122 15.45 4.42 -0.31
N GLN A 123 15.69 5.41 -1.18
CA GLN A 123 16.11 6.75 -0.73
C GLN A 123 15.02 7.45 0.09
N HIS A 124 13.75 7.18 -0.18
CA HIS A 124 12.61 7.69 0.57
C HIS A 124 12.37 6.91 1.87
N CYS A 125 12.81 5.66 1.92
CA CYS A 125 12.65 4.78 3.09
C CYS A 125 13.82 4.83 4.08
N ARG A 126 14.96 5.43 3.74
CA ARG A 126 16.20 5.39 4.57
C ARG A 126 16.05 5.84 6.01
N GLY A 127 15.17 6.79 6.27
CA GLY A 127 14.94 7.34 7.61
C GLY A 127 13.82 6.67 8.38
N LEU A 128 13.25 5.58 7.85
CA LEU A 128 12.18 4.85 8.53
C LEU A 128 12.74 3.96 9.64
N SER A 129 11.96 3.80 10.70
CA SER A 129 12.21 2.88 11.80
C SER A 129 10.88 2.47 12.46
N GLY A 130 10.90 1.44 13.28
CA GLY A 130 9.70 0.94 13.95
C GLY A 130 8.81 0.11 13.03
N ILE A 131 7.52 0.08 13.30
CA ILE A 131 6.56 -0.79 12.58
C ILE A 131 6.09 -0.08 11.31
N ILE A 132 6.33 -0.70 10.16
CA ILE A 132 5.88 -0.22 8.86
C ILE A 132 4.77 -1.12 8.32
N LEU A 133 3.73 -0.50 7.76
CA LEU A 133 2.65 -1.16 7.04
C LEU A 133 2.83 -0.92 5.54
N ASP A 134 3.04 -1.99 4.77
CA ASP A 134 3.14 -1.97 3.30
C ASP A 134 1.78 -2.31 2.69
N VAL A 135 1.12 -1.32 2.10
CA VAL A 135 -0.23 -1.43 1.55
C VAL A 135 -0.15 -1.75 0.06
N GLY A 136 -0.62 -2.95 -0.30
CA GLY A 136 -0.41 -3.56 -1.62
C GLY A 136 0.97 -4.20 -1.72
N CYS A 137 1.27 -5.09 -0.78
CA CYS A 137 2.63 -5.62 -0.59
C CYS A 137 3.04 -6.69 -1.60
N ASP A 138 2.12 -7.24 -2.39
CA ASP A 138 2.34 -8.35 -3.33
C ASP A 138 3.17 -9.49 -2.70
N ASN A 139 4.48 -9.40 -2.76
CA ASN A 139 5.41 -10.39 -2.21
C ASN A 139 6.19 -9.82 -1.01
N PRO A 140 5.81 -10.18 0.25
CA PRO A 140 6.47 -9.67 1.46
C PRO A 140 7.98 -9.92 1.53
N SER A 141 8.47 -11.05 1.03
CA SER A 141 9.92 -11.36 1.03
C SER A 141 10.72 -10.43 0.13
N LEU A 142 10.15 -9.96 -0.96
CA LEU A 142 10.79 -8.98 -1.83
C LEU A 142 10.65 -7.58 -1.25
N SER A 143 9.49 -7.25 -0.70
CA SER A 143 9.20 -5.94 -0.13
C SER A 143 10.08 -5.63 1.07
N THR A 144 10.32 -6.58 2.00
CA THR A 144 11.19 -6.36 3.16
C THR A 144 12.60 -5.88 2.80
N GLN A 145 13.10 -6.22 1.60
CA GLN A 145 14.39 -5.79 1.10
C GLN A 145 14.44 -4.29 0.72
N LEU A 146 13.28 -3.62 0.70
CA LEU A 146 13.19 -2.20 0.39
C LEU A 146 13.44 -1.31 1.61
N PHE A 147 13.36 -1.89 2.82
CA PHE A 147 13.32 -1.14 4.08
C PHE A 147 14.56 -1.37 4.95
N PRO A 148 14.90 -0.39 5.82
CA PRO A 148 15.99 -0.52 6.76
C PRO A 148 15.80 -1.67 7.77
N THR A 149 16.90 -2.18 8.30
CA THR A 149 16.88 -3.30 9.27
C THR A 149 16.27 -2.96 10.62
N GLN A 150 16.18 -1.69 10.96
CA GLN A 150 15.51 -1.19 12.16
C GLN A 150 13.99 -1.13 12.02
N CYS A 151 13.44 -1.53 10.86
CA CYS A 151 12.02 -1.63 10.64
C CYS A 151 11.50 -3.03 10.96
N GLU A 152 10.31 -3.08 11.52
CA GLU A 152 9.46 -4.26 11.62
C GLU A 152 8.36 -4.13 10.56
N TYR A 153 8.10 -5.19 9.82
CA TYR A 153 7.30 -5.15 8.59
C TYR A 153 6.00 -5.93 8.72
N ILE A 154 4.92 -5.29 8.29
CA ILE A 154 3.60 -5.92 8.07
C ILE A 154 3.17 -5.58 6.65
N GLY A 155 2.74 -6.58 5.87
CA GLY A 155 2.15 -6.37 4.55
C GLY A 155 0.64 -6.60 4.59
N ILE A 156 -0.10 -5.81 3.81
CA ILE A 156 -1.51 -6.04 3.51
C ILE A 156 -1.73 -6.04 2.00
N ASP A 157 -2.51 -6.99 1.51
CA ASP A 157 -2.80 -7.13 0.09
C ASP A 157 -4.16 -7.85 -0.09
N PRO A 158 -5.00 -7.46 -1.07
CA PRO A 158 -6.22 -8.18 -1.36
C PRO A 158 -5.96 -9.58 -1.96
N TYR A 159 -4.77 -9.82 -2.47
CA TYR A 159 -4.39 -11.09 -3.06
C TYR A 159 -3.81 -12.06 -2.02
N SER A 160 -4.31 -13.29 -2.00
CA SER A 160 -3.90 -14.30 -1.01
C SER A 160 -2.49 -14.87 -1.24
N GLY A 161 -1.88 -14.62 -2.39
CA GLY A 161 -0.50 -15.02 -2.72
C GLY A 161 -0.09 -16.45 -2.37
N SER A 162 1.17 -16.76 -2.52
CA SER A 162 1.73 -18.06 -2.18
C SER A 162 2.47 -18.01 -0.84
N GLY A 163 1.81 -18.43 0.25
CA GLY A 163 2.51 -19.01 1.40
C GLY A 163 3.25 -18.11 2.39
N GLU A 164 3.34 -16.79 2.19
CA GLU A 164 3.99 -15.90 3.14
C GLU A 164 2.95 -15.09 3.95
N PHE A 165 3.21 -14.89 5.24
CA PHE A 165 2.35 -14.09 6.11
C PHE A 165 2.16 -12.68 5.55
N ARG A 166 0.91 -12.32 5.37
CA ARG A 166 0.38 -11.00 5.11
C ARG A 166 -1.04 -10.92 5.63
N ILE A 167 -1.56 -9.73 5.79
CA ILE A 167 -2.99 -9.53 6.02
C ILE A 167 -3.68 -9.59 4.65
N ILE A 168 -4.68 -10.42 4.48
CA ILE A 168 -5.53 -10.43 3.28
C ILE A 168 -6.67 -9.45 3.55
N GLY A 169 -6.60 -8.27 2.92
CA GLY A 169 -7.53 -7.17 3.18
C GLY A 169 -7.34 -6.00 2.21
N LEU A 170 -8.05 -4.92 2.46
CA LEU A 170 -8.10 -3.73 1.60
C LEU A 170 -7.38 -2.55 2.23
N GLY A 171 -6.73 -1.74 1.39
CA GLY A 171 -6.10 -0.50 1.81
C GLY A 171 -7.09 0.57 2.26
N GLU A 172 -8.30 0.53 1.70
CA GLU A 172 -9.39 1.45 2.03
C GLU A 172 -10.08 1.14 3.37
N ILE A 173 -9.84 -0.05 3.95
CA ILE A 173 -10.36 -0.45 5.26
C ILE A 173 -9.27 -1.26 5.95
N LEU A 174 -8.33 -0.57 6.58
CA LEU A 174 -7.21 -1.21 7.24
C LEU A 174 -7.64 -1.86 8.55
N PRO A 175 -7.52 -3.19 8.70
CA PRO A 175 -7.85 -3.88 9.94
C PRO A 175 -6.70 -3.73 10.96
N ILE A 176 -6.29 -2.49 11.18
CA ILE A 176 -5.12 -2.09 11.97
C ILE A 176 -5.54 -1.05 13.00
N ALA A 177 -5.00 -1.15 14.20
CA ALA A 177 -5.25 -0.21 15.29
C ALA A 177 -4.82 1.21 14.91
N SER A 178 -5.59 2.21 15.32
CA SER A 178 -5.20 3.62 15.18
C SER A 178 -3.91 3.90 15.95
N ASN A 179 -3.07 4.79 15.44
CA ASN A 179 -1.83 5.23 16.06
C ASN A 179 -0.88 4.08 16.46
N SER A 180 -0.79 3.04 15.64
CA SER A 180 0.05 1.87 15.90
C SER A 180 1.24 1.74 14.97
N MET A 181 1.22 2.40 13.79
CA MET A 181 2.24 2.31 12.77
C MET A 181 3.18 3.51 12.80
N ASP A 182 4.47 3.27 12.55
CA ASP A 182 5.48 4.31 12.39
C ASP A 182 5.58 4.78 10.94
N ALA A 183 5.20 3.93 9.98
CA ALA A 183 5.04 4.34 8.59
C ALA A 183 3.95 3.52 7.87
N ALA A 184 3.31 4.15 6.87
CA ALA A 184 2.43 3.52 5.90
C ALA A 184 2.99 3.74 4.49
N ILE A 185 3.05 2.68 3.70
CA ILE A 185 3.78 2.60 2.44
C ILE A 185 2.80 2.28 1.32
N PHE A 186 2.88 3.04 0.23
CA PHE A 186 2.17 2.80 -1.03
C PHE A 186 3.19 2.75 -2.17
N ASN A 187 3.65 1.55 -2.48
CA ASN A 187 4.67 1.36 -3.50
C ASN A 187 4.05 0.93 -4.84
N THR A 188 3.65 1.88 -5.67
CA THR A 188 2.94 1.67 -6.94
C THR A 188 1.60 0.96 -6.77
N THR A 189 0.84 1.33 -5.76
CA THR A 189 -0.41 0.67 -5.40
C THR A 189 -1.63 1.59 -5.29
N LEU A 190 -1.44 2.90 -5.08
CA LEU A 190 -2.56 3.84 -4.98
C LEU A 190 -3.41 3.89 -6.24
N ASP A 191 -2.82 3.74 -7.41
CA ASP A 191 -3.49 3.73 -8.71
C ASP A 191 -4.33 2.46 -8.96
N HIS A 192 -4.12 1.42 -8.15
CA HIS A 192 -4.91 0.18 -8.14
C HIS A 192 -6.05 0.17 -7.11
N MET A 193 -6.16 1.19 -6.27
CA MET A 193 -7.23 1.30 -5.28
C MET A 193 -8.48 1.93 -5.89
N LEU A 194 -9.66 1.50 -5.44
CA LEU A 194 -10.92 2.11 -5.87
C LEU A 194 -11.03 3.54 -5.35
N ASP A 195 -10.78 3.72 -4.06
CA ASP A 195 -10.79 5.01 -3.39
C ASP A 195 -9.45 5.27 -2.69
N TYR A 196 -8.55 5.88 -3.44
CA TYR A 196 -7.22 6.22 -2.93
C TYR A 196 -7.25 7.28 -1.80
N ILE A 197 -8.29 8.12 -1.74
CA ILE A 197 -8.46 9.10 -0.66
C ILE A 197 -8.77 8.37 0.64
N THR A 198 -9.77 7.48 0.65
CA THR A 198 -10.08 6.65 1.81
C THR A 198 -8.88 5.81 2.25
N ALA A 199 -8.10 5.25 1.31
CA ALA A 199 -6.89 4.52 1.64
C ALA A 199 -5.82 5.40 2.33
N LEU A 200 -5.66 6.65 1.90
CA LEU A 200 -4.78 7.61 2.56
C LEU A 200 -5.32 8.07 3.92
N GLU A 201 -6.64 8.25 4.08
CA GLU A 201 -7.27 8.53 5.38
C GLU A 201 -7.00 7.42 6.38
N GLU A 202 -7.15 6.17 5.95
CA GLU A 202 -6.84 4.99 6.75
C GLU A 202 -5.35 4.93 7.13
N ALA A 203 -4.46 5.25 6.19
CA ALA A 203 -3.03 5.37 6.47
C ALA A 203 -2.77 6.42 7.57
N VAL A 204 -3.39 7.60 7.48
CA VAL A 204 -3.27 8.64 8.51
C VAL A 204 -3.84 8.18 9.85
N ARG A 205 -4.96 7.46 9.84
CA ARG A 205 -5.57 6.91 11.06
C ARG A 205 -4.63 5.95 11.80
N VAL A 206 -3.98 5.04 11.08
CA VAL A 206 -3.11 4.03 11.69
C VAL A 206 -1.74 4.60 12.09
N LEU A 207 -1.31 5.72 11.52
CA LEU A 207 -0.04 6.34 11.85
C LEU A 207 -0.04 6.97 13.25
N LYS A 208 1.04 6.74 13.98
CA LYS A 208 1.39 7.52 15.17
C LYS A 208 1.66 8.98 14.79
N VAL A 209 1.62 9.87 15.78
CA VAL A 209 2.15 11.24 15.63
C VAL A 209 3.63 11.16 15.24
N GLY A 210 4.04 11.94 14.26
CA GLY A 210 5.38 11.88 13.66
C GLY A 210 5.59 10.69 12.70
N GLY A 211 4.60 9.81 12.56
CA GLY A 211 4.64 8.72 11.60
C GLY A 211 4.60 9.22 10.15
N LYS A 212 5.03 8.39 9.21
CA LYS A 212 5.25 8.81 7.82
C LYS A 212 4.43 8.02 6.82
N VAL A 213 3.90 8.73 5.81
CA VAL A 213 3.42 8.12 4.57
C VAL A 213 4.51 8.19 3.52
N VAL A 214 4.81 7.09 2.87
CA VAL A 214 5.71 7.04 1.70
C VAL A 214 4.93 6.54 0.49
N VAL A 215 4.87 7.36 -0.54
CA VAL A 215 4.18 7.05 -1.80
C VAL A 215 5.20 7.00 -2.93
N ALA A 216 5.16 5.94 -3.72
CA ALA A 216 5.76 5.89 -5.04
C ALA A 216 4.65 5.62 -6.07
N SER A 217 4.56 6.43 -7.11
CA SER A 217 3.58 6.28 -8.19
C SER A 217 4.10 6.93 -9.47
N TYR A 218 3.37 6.77 -10.56
CA TYR A 218 3.57 7.57 -11.76
C TYR A 218 2.65 8.77 -11.75
N ALA A 219 3.21 9.94 -12.10
CA ALA A 219 2.43 11.14 -12.36
C ALA A 219 2.39 11.43 -13.87
N TRP A 220 1.18 11.62 -14.41
CA TRP A 220 0.93 11.77 -15.83
C TRP A 220 0.87 13.22 -16.25
N LEU A 221 1.40 13.56 -17.43
CA LEU A 221 1.59 14.94 -17.91
C LEU A 221 0.47 15.40 -18.84
N SER A 222 -0.12 14.49 -19.64
CA SER A 222 -1.08 14.88 -20.68
C SER A 222 -2.51 14.53 -20.30
N GLN A 223 -3.48 15.32 -20.80
CA GLN A 223 -4.91 15.05 -20.56
C GLN A 223 -5.40 13.74 -21.22
N ALA A 224 -4.78 13.35 -22.34
CA ALA A 224 -5.13 12.11 -23.03
C ALA A 224 -4.89 10.84 -22.18
N THR A 225 -4.11 10.96 -21.10
CA THR A 225 -3.79 9.87 -20.20
C THR A 225 -4.62 9.86 -18.91
N LEU A 226 -5.68 10.66 -18.83
CA LEU A 226 -6.61 10.65 -17.68
C LEU A 226 -7.60 9.48 -17.73
N LEU A 227 -7.73 8.81 -18.86
CA LEU A 227 -8.57 7.62 -18.97
C LEU A 227 -7.82 6.45 -18.31
N THR A 228 -8.52 5.79 -17.41
CA THR A 228 -8.00 4.55 -16.78
C THR A 228 -7.82 3.48 -17.83
N ASP A 229 -6.79 2.68 -17.68
CA ASP A 229 -6.56 1.51 -18.52
C ASP A 229 -7.13 0.23 -17.85
N SER A 230 -6.83 -0.93 -18.42
CA SER A 230 -7.31 -2.22 -17.88
C SER A 230 -6.65 -2.62 -16.55
N VAL A 231 -5.59 -1.92 -16.15
CA VAL A 231 -4.74 -2.27 -15.00
C VAL A 231 -4.91 -1.28 -13.85
N HIS A 232 -5.03 0.03 -14.15
CA HIS A 232 -5.10 1.08 -13.16
C HIS A 232 -6.50 1.70 -13.08
N PHE A 233 -6.99 1.97 -11.87
CA PHE A 233 -8.20 2.76 -11.66
C PHE A 233 -7.93 4.25 -11.81
N HIS A 234 -6.70 4.70 -11.53
CA HIS A 234 -6.33 6.10 -11.57
C HIS A 234 -5.07 6.33 -12.39
N HIS A 235 -5.06 7.42 -13.17
CA HIS A 235 -3.87 8.01 -13.76
C HIS A 235 -3.62 9.37 -13.11
N PHE A 236 -2.85 9.39 -12.04
CA PHE A 236 -2.65 10.57 -11.21
C PHE A 236 -1.94 11.72 -11.93
N ARG A 237 -2.37 12.92 -11.59
CA ARG A 237 -1.53 14.11 -11.67
C ARG A 237 -0.78 14.29 -10.36
N GLU A 238 0.40 14.88 -10.41
CA GLU A 238 1.17 15.15 -9.20
C GLU A 238 0.35 15.88 -8.13
N TYR A 239 -0.37 16.95 -8.54
CA TYR A 239 -1.17 17.74 -7.59
C TYR A 239 -2.28 16.95 -6.90
N GLN A 240 -2.76 15.86 -7.48
CA GLN A 240 -3.77 15.00 -6.85
C GLN A 240 -3.18 14.25 -5.66
N ILE A 241 -2.00 13.67 -5.81
CA ILE A 241 -1.30 12.97 -4.72
C ILE A 241 -0.86 13.97 -3.65
N ILE A 242 -0.19 15.06 -4.06
CA ILE A 242 0.28 16.07 -3.12
C ILE A 242 -0.89 16.73 -2.39
N GLY A 243 -1.91 17.17 -3.12
CA GLY A 243 -3.10 17.81 -2.53
C GLY A 243 -3.89 16.89 -1.62
N ALA A 244 -3.95 15.58 -1.91
CA ALA A 244 -4.57 14.59 -1.02
C ALA A 244 -3.78 14.47 0.30
N LEU A 245 -2.45 14.33 0.24
CA LEU A 245 -1.61 14.24 1.43
C LEU A 245 -1.70 15.52 2.29
N GLU A 246 -1.58 16.69 1.67
CA GLU A 246 -1.70 17.97 2.37
C GLU A 246 -3.11 18.20 2.92
N GLY A 247 -4.15 17.82 2.16
CA GLY A 247 -5.55 17.90 2.58
C GLY A 247 -5.88 17.05 3.80
N LEU A 248 -5.12 15.98 4.02
CA LEU A 248 -5.19 15.11 5.21
C LEU A 248 -4.30 15.59 6.36
N GLY A 249 -3.72 16.78 6.27
CA GLY A 249 -2.90 17.37 7.32
C GLY A 249 -1.47 16.84 7.39
N LEU A 250 -1.00 16.14 6.34
CA LEU A 250 0.38 15.67 6.27
C LEU A 250 1.31 16.77 5.74
N THR A 251 2.50 16.84 6.28
CA THR A 251 3.56 17.74 5.82
C THR A 251 4.49 17.02 4.86
N ILE A 252 4.65 17.51 3.64
CA ILE A 252 5.59 16.95 2.67
C ILE A 252 7.02 17.23 3.10
N GLU A 253 7.75 16.17 3.45
CA GLU A 253 9.17 16.27 3.85
C GLU A 253 10.12 16.10 2.66
N LYS A 254 9.76 15.21 1.74
CA LYS A 254 10.59 14.88 0.60
C LYS A 254 9.75 14.62 -0.63
N LEU A 255 10.12 15.25 -1.73
CA LEU A 255 9.49 15.09 -3.03
C LEU A 255 10.57 14.88 -4.09
N SER A 256 10.46 13.80 -4.85
CA SER A 256 11.39 13.51 -5.94
C SER A 256 10.63 13.16 -7.22
N ARG A 257 11.09 13.71 -8.34
CA ARG A 257 10.56 13.46 -9.67
C ARG A 257 11.66 12.83 -10.51
N TYR A 258 11.39 11.65 -11.03
CA TYR A 258 12.34 10.92 -11.86
C TYR A 258 11.79 10.72 -13.25
N GLU A 259 12.60 11.02 -14.25
CA GLU A 259 12.25 10.75 -15.64
C GLU A 259 11.93 9.25 -15.85
N ASP A 260 10.81 8.94 -16.50
CA ASP A 260 10.55 7.60 -17.05
C ASP A 260 11.20 7.52 -18.44
N PRO A 261 12.31 6.78 -18.59
CA PRO A 261 13.06 6.78 -19.86
C PRO A 261 12.27 6.26 -21.05
N LYS A 262 11.23 5.46 -20.80
CA LYS A 262 10.39 4.89 -21.85
C LYS A 262 9.21 5.79 -22.23
N ASN A 263 8.72 6.57 -21.26
CA ASN A 263 7.49 7.35 -21.40
C ASN A 263 7.65 8.81 -20.93
N SER A 264 8.84 9.40 -21.02
CA SER A 264 9.17 10.74 -20.50
C SER A 264 8.29 11.87 -21.02
N LYS A 265 7.66 11.68 -22.19
CA LYS A 265 6.70 12.65 -22.76
C LYS A 265 5.33 12.60 -22.12
N HIS A 266 5.00 11.52 -21.42
CA HIS A 266 3.67 11.25 -20.91
C HIS A 266 3.59 11.17 -19.39
N ARG A 267 4.64 10.66 -18.73
CA ARG A 267 4.66 10.47 -17.28
C ARG A 267 6.08 10.53 -16.71
N PHE A 268 6.15 10.66 -15.39
CA PHE A 268 7.38 10.57 -14.62
C PHE A 268 7.13 9.80 -13.32
N GLY A 269 8.17 9.21 -12.73
CA GLY A 269 8.09 8.59 -11.42
C GLY A 269 8.04 9.66 -10.33
N LEU A 270 7.01 9.63 -9.51
CA LEU A 270 6.79 10.51 -8.37
C LEU A 270 7.02 9.73 -7.07
N TYR A 271 7.86 10.27 -6.19
CA TYR A 271 8.14 9.69 -4.89
C TYR A 271 7.98 10.77 -3.83
N VAL A 272 7.17 10.49 -2.83
CA VAL A 272 6.79 11.43 -1.78
C VAL A 272 7.00 10.79 -0.43
N THR A 273 7.56 11.54 0.51
CA THR A 273 7.54 11.22 1.94
C THR A 273 6.86 12.38 2.65
N ALA A 274 5.82 12.07 3.40
CA ALA A 274 5.07 13.05 4.17
C ALA A 274 4.93 12.56 5.62
N SER A 275 4.87 13.48 6.59
CA SER A 275 4.75 13.16 8.00
C SER A 275 3.44 13.66 8.58
N LYS A 276 2.90 12.89 9.55
CA LYS A 276 1.74 13.27 10.35
C LYS A 276 2.20 14.21 11.46
N SER A 277 1.74 15.46 11.39
CA SER A 277 1.94 16.44 12.46
C SER A 277 1.13 16.11 13.72
N GLU A 278 1.43 16.82 14.81
CA GLU A 278 0.67 16.70 16.06
C GLU A 278 -0.79 17.14 15.92
#